data_9f8a5bd1665d6f205a580bc14e994b0e
#
_entry.id   9f8a5bd1665d6f205a580bc14e994b0e
#
_cell.length_a   1.000
_cell.length_b   1.000
_cell.length_c   1.000
_cell.angle_alpha   90.00
_cell.angle_beta   90.00
_cell.angle_gamma   90.00
#
_symmetry.space_group_name_H-M   'P 1'
#
loop_
_entity.id
_entity.type
_entity.pdbx_description
1 polymer ?
#
loop_
_entity_poly.entity_id
_entity_poly.type
_entity_poly.pdbx_seq_one_letter_code
_entity_poly.pdbx_strand_id
1 'polypeptide(L)'
;MLDKIEELSPAVITEELFGTGCVWDAYSFLSSLVRRAKHRIILIDNFVDERTLFLLDKRAAGVECTVHTRFSKQTELDFEKHNEQNAEIKKIQLSLHIHDRYLIIDNEVWLLGASAKDMGHGLCTVIKVDFTPEMVLSFLK
;
A
#
# COMPACT_ATOMS: atom_id res chain seq x y z
N MET A 1 20.13 1.54 -28.11
CA MET A 1 19.77 1.75 -27.40
C MET A 1 18.84 1.87 -26.99
N LEU A 2 18.50 2.15 -27.25
CA LEU A 2 17.76 2.14 -26.80
C LEU A 2 17.32 2.39 -26.36
N ASP A 3 16.50 2.24 -26.57
CA ASP A 3 16.22 2.77 -26.04
C ASP A 3 16.42 2.82 -24.90
N LYS A 4 16.63 2.96 -24.90
CA LYS A 4 17.28 3.07 -23.66
C LYS A 4 16.80 4.18 -22.78
N ILE A 5 16.04 5.03 -23.25
CA ILE A 5 15.51 6.15 -22.50
C ILE A 5 14.52 5.67 -21.47
N GLU A 6 13.57 4.88 -21.88
CA GLU A 6 12.59 4.40 -20.97
C GLU A 6 13.15 3.39 -20.01
N GLU A 7 14.21 2.73 -20.40
CA GLU A 7 14.80 1.75 -19.50
C GLU A 7 15.44 2.39 -18.29
N LEU A 8 15.72 3.68 -18.34
CA LEU A 8 16.28 4.40 -17.21
C LEU A 8 15.24 5.04 -16.32
N SER A 9 13.98 4.94 -16.71
CA SER A 9 12.90 5.55 -15.94
C SER A 9 12.50 4.68 -14.77
N PRO A 10 12.42 5.23 -13.55
CA PRO A 10 11.89 4.46 -12.41
C PRO A 10 10.47 3.98 -12.63
N ALA A 11 9.72 4.62 -13.53
CA ALA A 11 8.33 4.26 -13.78
C ALA A 11 8.19 2.88 -14.40
N VAL A 12 9.27 2.31 -14.97
CA VAL A 12 9.20 0.98 -15.57
C VAL A 12 9.43 -0.13 -14.56
N ILE A 13 9.75 0.19 -13.30
CA ILE A 13 9.89 -0.83 -12.28
C ILE A 13 8.52 -1.38 -11.97
N THR A 14 8.32 -2.69 -12.19
CA THR A 14 7.04 -3.34 -11.99
C THR A 14 7.09 -4.45 -10.96
N GLU A 15 8.27 -4.78 -10.44
CA GLU A 15 8.38 -5.79 -9.39
C GLU A 15 9.66 -5.59 -8.58
N GLU A 16 9.62 -6.02 -7.32
CA GLU A 16 10.76 -5.98 -6.42
C GLU A 16 10.74 -7.20 -5.53
N LEU A 17 11.92 -7.72 -5.21
CA LEU A 17 12.08 -8.83 -4.30
C LEU A 17 12.91 -8.36 -3.11
N PHE A 18 12.38 -8.57 -1.89
CA PHE A 18 13.06 -8.18 -0.66
C PHE A 18 13.42 -9.43 0.13
N GLY A 19 14.69 -9.57 0.47
CA GLY A 19 15.14 -10.66 1.32
C GLY A 19 14.91 -10.37 2.80
N THR A 20 15.18 -11.38 3.61
CA THR A 20 15.10 -11.23 5.08
C THR A 20 16.06 -10.13 5.53
N GLY A 21 15.56 -9.24 6.39
CA GLY A 21 16.36 -8.15 6.91
C GLY A 21 16.40 -6.91 6.05
N CYS A 22 15.63 -6.86 4.96
CA CYS A 22 15.58 -5.72 4.05
C CYS A 22 14.43 -4.76 4.41
N VAL A 23 14.20 -4.52 5.70
CA VAL A 23 13.09 -3.70 6.17
C VAL A 23 13.18 -2.26 5.65
N TRP A 24 14.37 -1.68 5.69
CA TRP A 24 14.55 -0.31 5.22
C TRP A 24 14.30 -0.18 3.71
N ASP A 25 14.84 -1.14 2.93
CA ASP A 25 14.68 -1.11 1.48
C ASP A 25 13.20 -1.25 1.09
N ALA A 26 12.49 -2.15 1.77
CA ALA A 26 11.07 -2.36 1.52
C ALA A 26 10.26 -1.11 1.90
N TYR A 27 10.56 -0.53 3.05
CA TYR A 27 9.88 0.70 3.49
C TYR A 27 10.12 1.84 2.51
N SER A 28 11.37 2.01 2.03
CA SER A 28 11.71 3.03 1.05
C SER A 28 10.95 2.84 -0.25
N PHE A 29 10.85 1.58 -0.70
CA PHE A 29 10.13 1.29 -1.94
C PHE A 29 8.65 1.61 -1.80
N LEU A 30 8.01 1.13 -0.73
CA LEU A 30 6.59 1.42 -0.49
C LEU A 30 6.36 2.92 -0.33
N SER A 31 7.26 3.62 0.37
CA SER A 31 7.17 5.07 0.52
C SER A 31 7.20 5.77 -0.84
N SER A 32 8.03 5.29 -1.77
CA SER A 32 8.11 5.89 -3.09
C SER A 32 6.81 5.70 -3.87
N LEU A 33 6.15 4.54 -3.71
CA LEU A 33 4.85 4.30 -4.33
C LEU A 33 3.80 5.25 -3.76
N VAL A 34 3.78 5.39 -2.44
CA VAL A 34 2.81 6.26 -1.76
C VAL A 34 3.01 7.72 -2.19
N ARG A 35 4.27 8.17 -2.25
CA ARG A 35 4.57 9.56 -2.61
C ARG A 35 4.19 9.91 -4.04
N ARG A 36 4.14 8.94 -4.92
CA ARG A 36 3.84 9.26 -6.32
C ARG A 36 2.35 9.26 -6.63
N ALA A 37 1.50 8.89 -5.69
CA ALA A 37 0.05 8.95 -5.88
C ALA A 37 -0.38 10.41 -6.07
N LYS A 38 -1.26 10.64 -7.04
CA LYS A 38 -1.76 11.98 -7.37
C LYS A 38 -3.20 12.17 -6.95
N HIS A 39 -3.98 11.10 -6.87
CA HIS A 39 -5.41 11.21 -6.61
C HIS A 39 -5.86 10.36 -5.44
N ARG A 40 -5.45 9.09 -5.40
CA ARG A 40 -5.96 8.18 -4.37
C ARG A 40 -4.98 7.08 -4.04
N ILE A 41 -5.10 6.60 -2.80
CA ILE A 41 -4.42 5.39 -2.34
C ILE A 41 -5.47 4.53 -1.67
N ILE A 42 -5.49 3.24 -1.99
CA ILE A 42 -6.35 2.26 -1.34
C ILE A 42 -5.46 1.08 -0.93
N LEU A 43 -5.45 0.79 0.35
CA LEU A 43 -4.73 -0.38 0.87
C LEU A 43 -5.75 -1.41 1.31
N ILE A 44 -5.53 -2.66 0.90
CA ILE A 44 -6.36 -3.80 1.29
C ILE A 44 -5.44 -4.77 2.01
N ASP A 45 -5.52 -4.80 3.35
CA ASP A 45 -4.55 -5.51 4.18
C ASP A 45 -5.22 -5.86 5.51
N ASN A 46 -5.22 -7.13 5.88
CA ASN A 46 -5.86 -7.60 7.11
C ASN A 46 -5.16 -7.13 8.38
N PHE A 47 -3.90 -6.75 8.29
CA PHE A 47 -3.07 -6.46 9.46
C PHE A 47 -2.47 -5.06 9.37
N VAL A 48 -3.12 -4.10 10.00
CA VAL A 48 -2.76 -2.68 9.94
C VAL A 48 -2.51 -2.17 11.35
N ASP A 49 -1.43 -1.40 11.53
CA ASP A 49 -1.15 -0.72 12.79
C ASP A 49 -0.59 0.68 12.50
N GLU A 50 -0.05 1.34 13.54
CA GLU A 50 0.45 2.70 13.38
C GLU A 50 1.56 2.81 12.34
N ARG A 51 2.34 1.75 12.15
CA ARG A 51 3.41 1.77 11.11
C ARG A 51 2.82 1.90 9.72
N THR A 52 1.65 1.28 9.49
CA THR A 52 0.93 1.42 8.23
C THR A 52 0.49 2.85 8.01
N LEU A 53 -0.05 3.49 9.05
CA LEU A 53 -0.51 4.87 8.96
C LEU A 53 0.65 5.84 8.72
N PHE A 54 1.79 5.63 9.38
CA PHE A 54 2.99 6.42 9.11
C PHE A 54 3.42 6.32 7.65
N LEU A 55 3.38 5.13 7.09
CA LEU A 55 3.72 4.94 5.68
C LEU A 55 2.77 5.72 4.78
N LEU A 56 1.47 5.60 5.02
CA LEU A 56 0.45 6.24 4.19
C LEU A 56 0.47 7.76 4.32
N ASP A 57 0.97 8.28 5.44
CA ASP A 57 1.10 9.73 5.63
C ASP A 57 2.17 10.35 4.73
N LYS A 58 2.97 9.55 4.06
CA LYS A 58 3.94 10.04 3.08
C LYS A 58 3.27 10.58 1.82
N ARG A 59 1.97 10.38 1.67
CA ARG A 59 1.24 10.82 0.48
C ARG A 59 1.22 12.34 0.38
N ALA A 60 1.09 12.83 -0.84
CA ALA A 60 1.00 14.25 -1.10
C ALA A 60 -0.33 14.80 -0.56
N ALA A 61 -0.34 16.09 -0.25
CA ALA A 61 -1.54 16.77 0.22
C ALA A 61 -2.66 16.63 -0.81
N GLY A 62 -3.87 16.37 -0.34
CA GLY A 62 -5.05 16.24 -1.20
C GLY A 62 -5.28 14.86 -1.77
N VAL A 63 -4.35 13.94 -1.59
CA VAL A 63 -4.52 12.55 -2.04
C VAL A 63 -5.42 11.82 -1.04
N GLU A 64 -6.52 11.25 -1.53
CA GLU A 64 -7.43 10.48 -0.69
C GLU A 64 -6.80 9.14 -0.32
N CYS A 65 -7.07 8.69 0.90
CA CYS A 65 -6.51 7.43 1.37
C CYS A 65 -7.57 6.63 2.10
N THR A 66 -7.74 5.37 1.70
CA THR A 66 -8.71 4.46 2.29
C THR A 66 -8.02 3.14 2.57
N VAL A 67 -8.31 2.55 3.74
CA VAL A 67 -7.76 1.26 4.14
C VAL A 67 -8.91 0.30 4.39
N HIS A 68 -8.90 -0.83 3.67
CA HIS A 68 -9.79 -1.95 3.92
C HIS A 68 -9.04 -2.93 4.82
N THR A 69 -9.50 -3.11 6.04
CA THR A 69 -8.82 -3.93 7.03
C THR A 69 -9.82 -4.51 8.02
N ARG A 70 -9.38 -5.47 8.81
CA ARG A 70 -10.19 -5.99 9.92
C ARG A 70 -10.06 -5.07 11.10
N PHE A 71 -11.19 -4.71 11.69
CA PHE A 71 -11.19 -3.81 12.84
C PHE A 71 -10.98 -4.60 14.13
N SER A 72 -10.18 -4.01 15.00
CA SER A 72 -10.04 -4.41 16.39
C SER A 72 -10.14 -3.12 17.19
N LYS A 73 -10.19 -3.25 18.53
CA LYS A 73 -10.20 -2.06 19.37
C LYS A 73 -8.95 -1.22 19.13
N GLN A 74 -7.80 -1.87 18.97
CA GLN A 74 -6.55 -1.16 18.74
C GLN A 74 -6.54 -0.47 17.38
N THR A 75 -7.05 -1.13 16.35
CA THR A 75 -7.13 -0.55 15.01
C THR A 75 -8.00 0.73 15.03
N GLU A 76 -9.17 0.65 15.67
CA GLU A 76 -10.04 1.81 15.73
C GLU A 76 -9.40 2.95 16.50
N LEU A 77 -8.72 2.64 17.59
CA LEU A 77 -8.03 3.65 18.39
C LEU A 77 -6.91 4.31 17.61
N ASP A 78 -6.12 3.52 16.87
CA ASP A 78 -5.02 4.04 16.07
C ASP A 78 -5.54 5.01 15.00
N PHE A 79 -6.61 4.64 14.29
CA PHE A 79 -7.18 5.52 13.26
C PHE A 79 -7.76 6.79 13.88
N GLU A 80 -8.44 6.66 15.00
CA GLU A 80 -9.04 7.82 15.69
C GLU A 80 -7.96 8.82 16.09
N LYS A 81 -6.91 8.34 16.74
CA LYS A 81 -5.83 9.21 17.19
C LYS A 81 -5.08 9.82 16.02
N HIS A 82 -4.84 9.05 14.99
CA HIS A 82 -4.18 9.54 13.79
C HIS A 82 -5.00 10.67 13.17
N ASN A 83 -6.29 10.45 12.99
CA ASN A 83 -7.14 11.38 12.26
C ASN A 83 -7.44 12.67 13.06
N GLU A 84 -7.15 12.67 14.36
CA GLU A 84 -7.24 13.90 15.15
C GLU A 84 -6.16 14.92 14.79
N GLN A 85 -5.01 14.46 14.32
CA GLN A 85 -3.85 15.33 14.09
C GLN A 85 -3.39 15.37 12.63
N ASN A 86 -3.86 14.45 11.81
CA ASN A 86 -3.37 14.28 10.44
C ASN A 86 -4.53 14.21 9.46
N ALA A 87 -4.24 14.39 8.18
CA ALA A 87 -5.23 14.24 7.13
C ALA A 87 -5.88 12.86 7.23
N GLU A 88 -7.19 12.84 7.12
CA GLU A 88 -7.98 11.62 7.34
C GLU A 88 -7.55 10.45 6.46
N ILE A 89 -7.40 9.29 7.10
CA ILE A 89 -7.32 8.01 6.42
C ILE A 89 -8.60 7.29 6.75
N LYS A 90 -9.40 6.98 5.73
CA LYS A 90 -10.68 6.30 5.91
C LYS A 90 -10.44 4.81 6.13
N LYS A 91 -11.27 4.19 6.97
CA LYS A 91 -11.19 2.75 7.18
C LYS A 91 -12.51 2.10 6.81
N ILE A 92 -12.43 0.95 6.17
CA ILE A 92 -13.60 0.17 5.81
C ILE A 92 -13.37 -1.25 6.31
N GLN A 93 -14.40 -1.81 6.97
CA GLN A 93 -14.31 -3.17 7.50
C GLN A 93 -14.17 -4.17 6.37
N LEU A 94 -13.13 -4.99 6.43
CA LEU A 94 -12.93 -6.08 5.49
C LEU A 94 -13.64 -7.30 6.06
N SER A 95 -14.74 -7.68 5.44
CA SER A 95 -15.61 -8.73 5.98
C SER A 95 -15.37 -10.08 5.34
N LEU A 96 -14.65 -10.13 4.23
CA LEU A 96 -14.37 -11.39 3.55
C LEU A 96 -12.93 -11.82 3.82
N HIS A 97 -12.67 -13.09 3.58
CA HIS A 97 -11.33 -13.64 3.74
C HIS A 97 -10.50 -13.30 2.51
N ILE A 98 -9.30 -12.78 2.73
CA ILE A 98 -8.34 -12.51 1.64
C ILE A 98 -7.02 -13.19 1.95
N HIS A 99 -6.32 -13.62 0.92
CA HIS A 99 -4.98 -14.19 1.04
C HIS A 99 -3.92 -13.16 0.67
N ASP A 100 -4.17 -12.39 -0.38
CA ASP A 100 -3.24 -11.41 -0.89
C ASP A 100 -3.57 -10.03 -0.36
N ARG A 101 -2.56 -9.16 -0.32
CA ARG A 101 -2.72 -7.77 0.05
C ARG A 101 -2.46 -6.92 -1.18
N TYR A 102 -3.19 -5.82 -1.28
CA TYR A 102 -3.09 -4.95 -2.45
C TYR A 102 -2.91 -3.50 -2.04
N LEU A 103 -2.01 -2.81 -2.74
CA LEU A 103 -1.85 -1.37 -2.61
C LEU A 103 -2.20 -0.76 -3.95
N ILE A 104 -3.26 0.03 -3.97
CA ILE A 104 -3.73 0.72 -5.16
C ILE A 104 -3.22 2.15 -5.12
N ILE A 105 -2.46 2.53 -6.15
CA ILE A 105 -1.92 3.86 -6.31
C ILE A 105 -2.54 4.43 -7.59
N ASP A 106 -3.49 5.34 -7.46
CA ASP A 106 -4.27 5.87 -8.58
C ASP A 106 -4.92 4.72 -9.37
N ASN A 107 -4.42 4.40 -10.55
CA ASN A 107 -4.94 3.30 -11.36
C ASN A 107 -4.05 2.07 -11.37
N GLU A 108 -2.98 2.07 -10.60
CA GLU A 108 -2.07 0.94 -10.51
C GLU A 108 -2.43 0.04 -9.34
N VAL A 109 -2.36 -1.26 -9.55
CA VAL A 109 -2.59 -2.25 -8.49
C VAL A 109 -1.29 -2.98 -8.21
N TRP A 110 -0.83 -2.91 -6.97
CA TRP A 110 0.39 -3.59 -6.52
C TRP A 110 0.01 -4.71 -5.57
N LEU A 111 0.50 -5.92 -5.86
CA LEU A 111 0.34 -7.08 -5.00
C LEU A 111 1.49 -7.09 -4.00
N LEU A 112 1.16 -7.19 -2.71
CA LEU A 112 2.13 -7.22 -1.64
C LEU A 112 2.23 -8.64 -1.09
N GLY A 113 3.44 -9.20 -1.06
CA GLY A 113 3.67 -10.55 -0.57
C GLY A 113 3.60 -10.67 0.95
N ALA A 114 3.56 -9.54 1.66
CA ALA A 114 3.41 -9.51 3.11
C ALA A 114 2.60 -8.27 3.47
N SER A 115 2.10 -8.19 4.70
CA SER A 115 1.44 -6.98 5.16
C SER A 115 2.40 -5.80 5.06
N ALA A 116 1.87 -4.63 4.73
CA ALA A 116 2.71 -3.44 4.52
C ALA A 116 3.61 -3.17 5.72
N LYS A 117 3.09 -3.37 6.94
CA LYS A 117 3.85 -3.15 8.16
C LYS A 117 4.98 -4.15 8.38
N ASP A 118 4.90 -5.32 7.73
CA ASP A 118 5.86 -6.41 7.93
C ASP A 118 6.80 -6.62 6.75
N MET A 119 6.69 -5.78 5.74
CA MET A 119 7.47 -5.91 4.52
C MET A 119 8.97 -5.85 4.82
N GLY A 120 9.72 -6.80 4.26
CA GLY A 120 11.17 -6.87 4.44
C GLY A 120 11.64 -7.67 5.64
N HIS A 121 10.74 -8.15 6.50
CA HIS A 121 11.11 -9.04 7.62
C HIS A 121 11.42 -10.45 7.13
N GLY A 122 10.72 -10.90 6.09
CA GLY A 122 10.98 -12.18 5.43
C GLY A 122 11.06 -11.99 3.93
N LEU A 123 11.42 -13.05 3.23
CA LEU A 123 11.46 -13.01 1.77
C LEU A 123 10.05 -12.71 1.24
N CYS A 124 9.91 -11.66 0.47
CA CYS A 124 8.62 -11.26 -0.08
C CYS A 124 8.78 -10.51 -1.40
N THR A 125 7.74 -10.56 -2.20
CA THR A 125 7.69 -9.91 -3.51
C THR A 125 6.62 -8.83 -3.50
N VAL A 126 6.91 -7.74 -4.20
CA VAL A 126 5.93 -6.71 -4.52
C VAL A 126 5.88 -6.64 -6.05
N ILE A 127 4.72 -6.77 -6.63
CA ILE A 127 4.59 -6.79 -8.08
C ILE A 127 3.36 -5.99 -8.52
N LYS A 128 3.54 -5.19 -9.59
CA LYS A 128 2.43 -4.50 -10.22
C LYS A 128 1.68 -5.48 -11.10
N VAL A 129 0.38 -5.63 -10.84
CA VAL A 129 -0.46 -6.53 -11.62
C VAL A 129 -1.25 -5.76 -12.65
N ASP A 130 -1.73 -6.46 -13.68
CA ASP A 130 -2.38 -5.80 -14.82
C ASP A 130 -3.87 -5.55 -14.65
N PHE A 131 -4.53 -6.20 -13.69
CA PHE A 131 -5.96 -5.92 -13.52
C PHE A 131 -6.17 -4.54 -12.90
N THR A 132 -7.35 -3.99 -13.13
CA THR A 132 -7.68 -2.63 -12.72
C THR A 132 -8.09 -2.59 -11.24
N PRO A 133 -8.00 -1.41 -10.60
CA PRO A 133 -8.52 -1.27 -9.24
C PRO A 133 -9.98 -1.69 -9.12
N GLU A 134 -10.80 -1.39 -10.12
CA GLU A 134 -12.22 -1.70 -10.08
C GLU A 134 -12.45 -3.21 -10.01
N MET A 135 -11.61 -4.00 -10.66
CA MET A 135 -11.73 -5.47 -10.60
C MET A 135 -11.51 -5.96 -9.18
N VAL A 136 -10.50 -5.43 -8.49
CA VAL A 136 -10.22 -5.81 -7.11
C VAL A 136 -11.36 -5.35 -6.20
N LEU A 137 -11.73 -4.09 -6.32
CA LEU A 137 -12.72 -3.47 -5.44
C LEU A 137 -14.10 -4.12 -5.58
N SER A 138 -14.42 -4.62 -6.77
CA SER A 138 -15.70 -5.27 -7.00
C SER A 138 -15.90 -6.52 -6.13
N PHE A 139 -14.82 -7.18 -5.74
CA PHE A 139 -14.89 -8.37 -4.90
C PHE A 139 -15.01 -8.05 -3.41
N LEU A 140 -14.83 -6.79 -3.02
CA LEU A 140 -14.86 -6.41 -1.61
C LEU A 140 -16.26 -6.06 -1.10
N LYS A 141 -17.25 -6.08 -1.97
CA LYS A 141 -18.62 -5.70 -1.62
C LYS A 141 -19.39 -6.85 -1.02
#